data_db89d82e4edcbf2aa7968c2858d22bba
#
_entry.id   db89d82e4edcbf2aa7968c2858d22bba
#
_cell.length_a   1.000
_cell.length_b   1.000
_cell.length_c   1.000
_cell.angle_alpha   90.00
_cell.angle_beta   90.00
_cell.angle_gamma   90.00
#
_symmetry.space_group_name_H-M   'P 1'
#
loop_
_entity.id
_entity.type
_entity.pdbx_description
1 polymer ?
#
loop_
_entity_poly.entity_id
_entity_poly.type
_entity_poly.pdbx_seq_one_letter_code
_entity_poly.pdbx_strand_id
1 'polypeptide(L)'
;DHRDLHSFPTRRSSDLVVKAGTLTAGYEAKVLQGNDTLLDEPIILAGTNPKASWWNSGGRNAQMQLTAEQALEYSSNAYMMKVVFKLMGVNYYPNMVFPYEIGDDKVFKELRNAYAEYGMGIKTGIDLPGESPGYVNKDFKDPAEAPKGGNLLDLSFGQYDNYTPLQLAQYVSTVANNGIRVQPHVVEGIYGNDENGALGKILKEIEPKVLNKVNISEDQIGILQQGFYNVVNGTSQFTTAPGLKSDKFSIAAKTGTAETQATDANGVVHTTVNSNLVAYAPYENPEIAISVVLPHLNDEESKPNQTIAKEVLEAYMEMYKK
;
A
#
# COMPACT_ATOMS: atom_id res chain seq x y z
N ASP A 1 -8.68 31.40 15.67
CA ASP A 1 -8.45 30.46 14.57
C ASP A 1 -7.29 29.51 14.94
N HIS A 2 -7.56 28.60 15.90
CA HIS A 2 -6.62 27.56 16.29
C HIS A 2 -6.75 26.41 15.30
N ARG A 3 -6.09 26.54 14.15
CA ARG A 3 -5.92 25.42 13.24
C ARG A 3 -4.93 24.45 13.87
N ASP A 4 -5.39 23.24 14.05
CA ASP A 4 -4.69 22.10 14.61
C ASP A 4 -3.24 21.96 14.08
N LEU A 5 -2.28 22.47 14.87
CA LEU A 5 -0.84 22.30 14.68
C LEU A 5 -0.34 20.94 15.26
N HIS A 6 -1.26 20.03 15.60
CA HIS A 6 -0.93 18.82 16.37
C HIS A 6 -1.09 17.51 15.62
N SER A 7 -1.15 17.53 14.29
CA SER A 7 -1.14 16.28 13.56
C SER A 7 0.13 16.17 12.73
N PHE A 8 0.93 15.13 13.00
CA PHE A 8 1.76 14.52 11.98
C PHE A 8 0.97 14.50 10.68
N PRO A 9 1.61 14.67 9.51
CA PRO A 9 0.93 15.04 8.29
C PRO A 9 -0.33 14.21 8.08
N THR A 10 -1.47 14.83 8.34
CA THR A 10 -2.82 14.27 8.19
C THR A 10 -3.22 14.15 6.73
N ARG A 11 -2.26 14.27 5.81
CA ARG A 11 -2.51 14.06 4.40
C ARG A 11 -2.73 12.58 4.17
N ARG A 12 -3.96 12.25 3.91
CA ARG A 12 -4.47 10.92 3.63
C ARG A 12 -4.44 10.74 2.12
N SER A 13 -3.94 9.62 1.66
CA SER A 13 -3.96 9.28 0.25
C SER A 13 -4.61 7.92 0.08
N SER A 14 -5.48 7.79 -0.89
CA SER A 14 -5.91 6.49 -1.36
C SER A 14 -4.72 5.84 -2.08
N ASP A 15 -4.38 4.61 -1.72
CA ASP A 15 -3.06 4.04 -2.03
C ASP A 15 -3.13 2.73 -2.79
N LEU A 16 -2.91 2.80 -4.10
CA LEU A 16 -2.73 1.62 -4.96
C LEU A 16 -1.52 0.74 -4.58
N VAL A 17 -0.71 1.16 -3.59
CA VAL A 17 0.43 0.37 -3.08
C VAL A 17 0.01 -0.82 -2.22
N VAL A 18 -1.23 -0.87 -1.70
CA VAL A 18 -1.73 -1.84 -0.70
C VAL A 18 -1.97 -3.26 -1.22
N LYS A 19 -1.76 -3.52 -2.48
CA LYS A 19 -2.17 -4.76 -3.18
C LYS A 19 -1.63 -6.05 -2.55
N ALA A 20 -0.48 -6.01 -1.87
CA ALA A 20 0.00 -7.18 -1.12
C ALA A 20 -0.97 -7.56 0.02
N GLY A 21 -1.60 -6.59 0.67
CA GLY A 21 -2.64 -6.85 1.68
C GLY A 21 -3.86 -7.56 1.10
N THR A 22 -4.27 -7.23 -0.13
CA THR A 22 -5.38 -7.92 -0.82
C THR A 22 -5.03 -9.37 -1.16
N LEU A 23 -3.79 -9.61 -1.64
CA LEU A 23 -3.31 -10.98 -1.86
C LEU A 23 -3.27 -11.75 -0.53
N THR A 24 -2.82 -11.12 0.55
CA THR A 24 -2.82 -11.70 1.89
C THR A 24 -4.23 -12.12 2.33
N ALA A 25 -5.24 -11.26 2.16
CA ALA A 25 -6.63 -11.64 2.44
C ALA A 25 -7.08 -12.86 1.63
N GLY A 26 -6.68 -12.95 0.36
CA GLY A 26 -6.95 -14.10 -0.49
C GLY A 26 -6.26 -15.39 -0.01
N TYR A 27 -5.03 -15.29 0.47
CA TYR A 27 -4.28 -16.41 1.05
C TYR A 27 -4.87 -16.88 2.38
N GLU A 28 -5.19 -15.97 3.30
CA GLU A 28 -5.80 -16.27 4.59
C GLU A 28 -7.15 -16.97 4.45
N ALA A 29 -7.98 -16.49 3.52
CA ALA A 29 -9.26 -17.10 3.18
C ALA A 29 -9.11 -18.38 2.34
N LYS A 30 -7.89 -18.76 1.94
CA LYS A 30 -7.58 -19.92 1.09
C LYS A 30 -8.29 -19.91 -0.27
N VAL A 31 -8.64 -18.74 -0.76
CA VAL A 31 -9.19 -18.54 -2.11
C VAL A 31 -8.11 -18.28 -3.16
N LEU A 32 -6.89 -18.02 -2.70
CA LEU A 32 -5.65 -18.03 -3.47
C LEU A 32 -4.66 -19.04 -2.85
N GLN A 33 -3.87 -19.67 -3.71
CA GLN A 33 -2.80 -20.59 -3.32
C GLN A 33 -1.54 -20.26 -4.12
N GLY A 34 -0.45 -19.93 -3.40
CA GLY A 34 0.81 -19.66 -4.06
C GLY A 34 0.70 -18.54 -5.13
N ASN A 35 1.35 -18.77 -6.26
CA ASN A 35 1.40 -17.82 -7.37
C ASN A 35 0.25 -18.05 -8.38
N ASP A 36 -0.98 -18.10 -7.90
CA ASP A 36 -2.16 -18.39 -8.71
C ASP A 36 -2.31 -17.43 -9.89
N THR A 37 -2.78 -17.99 -11.00
CA THR A 37 -3.02 -17.24 -12.24
C THR A 37 -4.49 -16.88 -12.38
N LEU A 38 -4.79 -15.59 -12.59
CA LEU A 38 -6.12 -15.08 -12.90
C LEU A 38 -6.10 -14.29 -14.21
N LEU A 39 -7.23 -14.32 -14.93
CA LEU A 39 -7.39 -13.51 -16.12
C LEU A 39 -7.58 -12.04 -15.75
N ASP A 40 -6.63 -11.17 -16.09
CA ASP A 40 -6.80 -9.71 -16.04
C ASP A 40 -7.56 -9.25 -17.28
N GLU A 41 -8.74 -8.72 -17.04
CA GLU A 41 -9.65 -8.18 -18.04
C GLU A 41 -10.45 -7.04 -17.42
N PRO A 42 -11.01 -6.10 -18.19
CA PRO A 42 -11.92 -5.11 -17.64
C PRO A 42 -13.09 -5.76 -16.90
N ILE A 43 -13.36 -5.34 -15.68
CA ILE A 43 -14.49 -5.77 -14.88
C ILE A 43 -15.71 -4.94 -15.28
N ILE A 44 -16.67 -5.59 -15.94
CA ILE A 44 -17.89 -4.97 -16.45
C ILE A 44 -19.05 -5.48 -15.60
N LEU A 45 -19.69 -4.59 -14.86
CA LEU A 45 -20.85 -4.90 -14.03
C LEU A 45 -22.08 -4.18 -14.58
N ALA A 46 -23.24 -4.79 -14.45
CA ALA A 46 -24.51 -4.21 -14.92
C ALA A 46 -24.76 -2.84 -14.25
N GLY A 47 -25.05 -1.82 -15.07
CA GLY A 47 -25.38 -0.48 -14.58
C GLY A 47 -24.22 0.35 -14.04
N THR A 48 -22.97 -0.07 -14.28
CA THR A 48 -21.79 0.68 -13.85
C THR A 48 -20.79 0.91 -15.00
N ASN A 49 -19.89 1.88 -14.82
CA ASN A 49 -18.76 2.02 -15.71
C ASN A 49 -17.77 0.86 -15.50
N PRO A 50 -17.12 0.36 -16.55
CA PRO A 50 -16.09 -0.65 -16.44
C PRO A 50 -14.94 -0.20 -15.54
N LYS A 51 -14.45 -1.11 -14.68
CA LYS A 51 -13.22 -0.92 -13.91
C LYS A 51 -12.12 -1.79 -14.53
N ALA A 52 -10.92 -1.26 -14.66
CA ALA A 52 -9.84 -1.93 -15.38
C ALA A 52 -8.46 -1.64 -14.76
N SER A 53 -7.48 -2.43 -15.17
CA SER A 53 -6.07 -2.10 -14.96
C SER A 53 -5.65 -0.99 -15.93
N TRP A 54 -4.62 -0.21 -15.60
CA TRP A 54 -4.17 0.94 -16.40
C TRP A 54 -3.85 0.57 -17.86
N TRP A 55 -3.31 -0.61 -18.10
CA TRP A 55 -2.88 -1.06 -19.43
C TRP A 55 -4.03 -1.57 -20.31
N ASN A 56 -5.18 -1.92 -19.74
CA ASN A 56 -6.36 -2.38 -20.48
C ASN A 56 -7.59 -1.48 -20.30
N SER A 57 -7.41 -0.27 -19.79
CA SER A 57 -8.43 0.76 -19.64
C SER A 57 -8.71 1.50 -20.97
N GLY A 58 -9.70 2.38 -20.98
CA GLY A 58 -9.98 3.27 -22.11
C GLY A 58 -10.44 2.53 -23.38
N GLY A 59 -11.17 1.43 -23.25
CA GLY A 59 -11.74 0.67 -24.38
C GLY A 59 -10.75 -0.28 -25.06
N ARG A 60 -9.54 -0.45 -24.53
CA ARG A 60 -8.53 -1.37 -25.10
C ARG A 60 -8.93 -2.84 -25.01
N ASN A 61 -9.77 -3.22 -24.03
CA ASN A 61 -10.29 -4.59 -23.83
C ASN A 61 -9.23 -5.71 -23.90
N ALA A 62 -7.98 -5.38 -23.67
CA ALA A 62 -6.91 -6.35 -23.65
C ALA A 62 -7.07 -7.30 -22.45
N GLN A 63 -6.74 -8.56 -22.65
CA GLN A 63 -6.83 -9.60 -21.62
C GLN A 63 -5.47 -10.30 -21.50
N MET A 64 -5.08 -10.64 -20.27
CA MET A 64 -3.83 -11.33 -19.98
C MET A 64 -3.99 -12.23 -18.76
N GLN A 65 -3.47 -13.43 -18.85
CA GLN A 65 -3.30 -14.27 -17.65
C GLN A 65 -2.13 -13.74 -16.82
N LEU A 66 -2.39 -13.37 -15.58
CA LEU A 66 -1.37 -12.87 -14.66
C LEU A 66 -1.25 -13.76 -13.45
N THR A 67 -0.02 -14.06 -13.03
CA THR A 67 0.27 -14.62 -11.72
C THR A 67 0.14 -13.54 -10.64
N ALA A 68 0.13 -13.93 -9.36
CA ALA A 68 0.11 -12.97 -8.24
C ALA A 68 1.33 -12.02 -8.27
N GLU A 69 2.52 -12.53 -8.58
CA GLU A 69 3.73 -11.71 -8.77
C GLU A 69 3.57 -10.68 -9.90
N GLN A 70 3.08 -11.13 -11.07
CA GLN A 70 2.84 -10.24 -12.22
C GLN A 70 1.75 -9.22 -11.91
N ALA A 71 0.73 -9.59 -11.13
CA ALA A 71 -0.31 -8.65 -10.71
C ALA A 71 0.24 -7.53 -9.82
N LEU A 72 1.26 -7.79 -9.02
CA LEU A 72 2.01 -6.77 -8.27
C LEU A 72 2.90 -5.94 -9.20
N GLU A 73 3.69 -6.59 -10.07
CA GLU A 73 4.60 -5.94 -11.02
C GLU A 73 3.87 -4.96 -11.92
N TYR A 74 2.77 -5.39 -12.55
CA TYR A 74 1.97 -4.59 -13.48
C TYR A 74 0.93 -3.73 -12.77
N SER A 75 0.88 -3.81 -11.45
CA SER A 75 -0.11 -3.10 -10.64
C SER A 75 -1.57 -3.37 -11.08
N SER A 76 -1.90 -4.63 -11.35
CA SER A 76 -3.22 -5.03 -11.82
C SER A 76 -4.32 -4.70 -10.80
N ASN A 77 -5.33 -3.94 -11.23
CA ASN A 77 -6.56 -3.71 -10.46
C ASN A 77 -7.54 -4.87 -10.64
N ALA A 78 -7.64 -5.39 -11.87
CA ALA A 78 -8.58 -6.45 -12.20
C ALA A 78 -8.28 -7.75 -11.44
N TYR A 79 -6.98 -8.08 -11.27
CA TYR A 79 -6.58 -9.22 -10.43
C TYR A 79 -7.10 -9.05 -8.99
N MET A 80 -6.91 -7.87 -8.39
CA MET A 80 -7.35 -7.59 -7.01
C MET A 80 -8.88 -7.63 -6.88
N MET A 81 -9.60 -7.09 -7.84
CA MET A 81 -11.07 -7.21 -7.88
C MET A 81 -11.53 -8.66 -7.99
N LYS A 82 -10.82 -9.50 -8.75
CA LYS A 82 -11.13 -10.94 -8.84
C LYS A 82 -10.84 -11.69 -7.53
N VAL A 83 -9.88 -11.23 -6.73
CA VAL A 83 -9.73 -11.73 -5.35
C VAL A 83 -10.98 -11.42 -4.53
N VAL A 84 -11.57 -10.23 -4.65
CA VAL A 84 -12.83 -9.90 -3.98
C VAL A 84 -13.96 -10.83 -4.39
N PHE A 85 -14.14 -11.10 -5.69
CA PHE A 85 -15.17 -12.06 -6.13
C PHE A 85 -14.94 -13.44 -5.51
N LYS A 86 -13.69 -13.90 -5.42
CA LYS A 86 -13.36 -15.16 -4.76
C LYS A 86 -13.67 -15.13 -3.27
N LEU A 87 -13.37 -14.04 -2.54
CA LEU A 87 -13.72 -13.86 -1.12
C LEU A 87 -15.24 -13.88 -0.90
N MET A 88 -16.01 -13.33 -1.84
CA MET A 88 -17.47 -13.40 -1.85
C MET A 88 -18.02 -14.79 -2.21
N GLY A 89 -17.18 -15.72 -2.66
CA GLY A 89 -17.61 -17.04 -3.20
C GLY A 89 -18.35 -16.93 -4.53
N VAL A 90 -18.08 -15.90 -5.33
CA VAL A 90 -18.79 -15.58 -6.57
C VAL A 90 -17.86 -15.74 -7.78
N ASN A 91 -18.34 -16.38 -8.83
CA ASN A 91 -17.65 -16.40 -10.12
C ASN A 91 -18.02 -15.17 -10.94
N TYR A 92 -17.04 -14.34 -11.27
CA TYR A 92 -17.23 -13.19 -12.13
C TYR A 92 -17.56 -13.60 -13.57
N TYR A 93 -18.53 -12.91 -14.18
CA TYR A 93 -18.78 -12.89 -15.61
C TYR A 93 -19.22 -11.49 -16.06
N PRO A 94 -18.91 -11.05 -17.30
CA PRO A 94 -19.25 -9.72 -17.77
C PRO A 94 -20.76 -9.43 -17.72
N ASN A 95 -21.12 -8.19 -17.37
CA ASN A 95 -22.49 -7.68 -17.19
C ASN A 95 -23.30 -8.35 -16.06
N MET A 96 -22.66 -9.07 -15.16
CA MET A 96 -23.37 -9.55 -13.96
C MET A 96 -23.79 -8.38 -13.07
N VAL A 97 -24.90 -8.55 -12.34
CA VAL A 97 -25.25 -7.68 -11.22
C VAL A 97 -24.31 -8.00 -10.07
N PHE A 98 -23.64 -6.99 -9.52
CA PHE A 98 -22.72 -7.23 -8.38
C PHE A 98 -23.53 -7.64 -7.14
N PRO A 99 -23.32 -8.84 -6.59
CA PRO A 99 -24.14 -9.41 -5.52
C PRO A 99 -23.70 -8.85 -4.14
N TYR A 100 -23.82 -7.55 -3.95
CA TYR A 100 -23.48 -6.86 -2.72
C TYR A 100 -24.74 -6.22 -2.12
N GLU A 101 -25.01 -6.53 -0.86
CA GLU A 101 -26.08 -5.92 -0.09
C GLU A 101 -25.51 -4.74 0.74
N ILE A 102 -26.19 -3.59 0.69
CA ILE A 102 -25.77 -2.41 1.47
C ILE A 102 -25.82 -2.77 2.97
N GLY A 103 -24.69 -2.52 3.65
CA GLY A 103 -24.51 -2.88 5.06
C GLY A 103 -23.78 -4.22 5.28
N ASP A 104 -23.55 -5.02 4.24
CA ASP A 104 -22.67 -6.19 4.34
C ASP A 104 -21.20 -5.74 4.49
N ASP A 105 -20.64 -6.00 5.65
CA ASP A 105 -19.27 -5.61 5.99
C ASP A 105 -18.26 -6.78 5.96
N LYS A 106 -18.72 -8.00 5.66
CA LYS A 106 -17.91 -9.21 5.79
C LYS A 106 -16.59 -9.11 5.00
N VAL A 107 -16.66 -8.94 3.69
CA VAL A 107 -15.45 -8.91 2.83
C VAL A 107 -14.66 -7.61 3.06
N PHE A 108 -15.30 -6.49 3.40
CA PHE A 108 -14.60 -5.30 3.87
C PHE A 108 -13.74 -5.58 5.11
N LYS A 109 -14.27 -6.32 6.07
CA LYS A 109 -13.54 -6.72 7.28
C LYS A 109 -12.40 -7.67 6.96
N GLU A 110 -12.62 -8.66 6.09
CA GLU A 110 -11.57 -9.60 5.68
C GLU A 110 -10.38 -8.86 5.06
N LEU A 111 -10.61 -7.95 4.09
CA LEU A 111 -9.57 -7.13 3.50
C LEU A 111 -8.86 -6.25 4.53
N ARG A 112 -9.64 -5.55 5.37
CA ARG A 112 -9.09 -4.62 6.37
C ARG A 112 -8.33 -5.31 7.50
N ASN A 113 -8.72 -6.53 7.86
CA ASN A 113 -7.97 -7.33 8.82
C ASN A 113 -6.60 -7.70 8.26
N ALA A 114 -6.52 -8.18 7.02
CA ALA A 114 -5.26 -8.44 6.35
C ALA A 114 -4.41 -7.16 6.20
N TYR A 115 -5.01 -6.01 5.90
CA TYR A 115 -4.31 -4.72 5.84
C TYR A 115 -3.75 -4.31 7.20
N ALA A 116 -4.53 -4.53 8.28
CA ALA A 116 -4.11 -4.21 9.65
C ALA A 116 -2.91 -5.04 10.12
N GLU A 117 -2.71 -6.26 9.59
CA GLU A 117 -1.52 -7.05 9.89
C GLU A 117 -0.22 -6.37 9.44
N TYR A 118 -0.32 -5.50 8.44
CA TYR A 118 0.78 -4.64 7.97
C TYR A 118 0.82 -3.25 8.62
N GLY A 119 -0.14 -2.91 9.49
CA GLY A 119 -0.27 -1.62 10.15
C GLY A 119 -1.17 -0.61 9.42
N MET A 120 -1.79 -0.98 8.30
CA MET A 120 -2.69 -0.09 7.56
C MET A 120 -4.08 -0.01 8.20
N GLY A 121 -4.62 1.22 8.33
CA GLY A 121 -5.94 1.48 8.93
C GLY A 121 -6.01 1.36 10.46
N ILE A 122 -4.87 1.19 11.11
CA ILE A 122 -4.69 1.15 12.57
C ILE A 122 -3.48 2.01 12.97
N LYS A 123 -3.31 2.27 14.26
CA LYS A 123 -2.09 2.92 14.75
C LYS A 123 -0.87 2.00 14.56
N THR A 124 0.24 2.57 14.10
CA THR A 124 1.51 1.84 13.97
C THR A 124 2.14 1.53 15.32
N GLY A 125 1.78 2.35 16.34
CA GLY A 125 2.30 2.25 17.69
C GLY A 125 3.59 3.02 17.90
N ILE A 126 3.93 3.98 17.02
CA ILE A 126 5.10 4.86 17.21
C ILE A 126 5.04 5.55 18.58
N ASP A 127 6.20 5.75 19.19
CA ASP A 127 6.37 6.37 20.50
C ASP A 127 6.20 7.90 20.50
N LEU A 128 5.44 8.43 19.56
CA LEU A 128 5.09 9.84 19.45
C LEU A 128 3.60 10.07 19.71
N PRO A 129 3.22 11.19 20.36
CA PRO A 129 1.83 11.53 20.59
C PRO A 129 1.12 11.96 19.30
N GLY A 130 -0.23 11.82 19.26
CA GLY A 130 -1.05 12.34 18.17
C GLY A 130 -1.06 11.51 16.89
N GLU A 131 -0.62 10.25 16.94
CA GLU A 131 -0.67 9.36 15.78
C GLU A 131 -2.08 9.20 15.22
N SER A 132 -2.22 9.40 13.89
CA SER A 132 -3.46 9.16 13.15
C SER A 132 -3.54 7.70 12.67
N PRO A 133 -4.69 7.01 12.86
CA PRO A 133 -4.90 5.68 12.31
C PRO A 133 -5.26 5.67 10.82
N GLY A 134 -5.14 6.79 10.11
CA GLY A 134 -5.66 6.94 8.75
C GLY A 134 -7.18 7.19 8.74
N TYR A 135 -7.81 6.95 7.60
CA TYR A 135 -9.27 7.05 7.46
C TYR A 135 -9.83 5.75 6.89
N VAL A 136 -10.72 5.15 7.65
CA VAL A 136 -11.44 3.93 7.28
C VAL A 136 -12.92 4.16 7.57
N ASN A 137 -13.76 4.15 6.53
CA ASN A 137 -15.22 4.26 6.75
C ASN A 137 -15.72 2.97 7.42
N LYS A 138 -16.23 3.11 8.63
CA LYS A 138 -16.76 2.01 9.47
C LYS A 138 -18.27 2.04 9.63
N ASP A 139 -18.94 3.01 9.03
CA ASP A 139 -20.39 3.09 9.14
C ASP A 139 -21.07 2.23 8.08
N PHE A 140 -21.53 1.06 8.50
CA PHE A 140 -22.30 0.11 7.70
C PHE A 140 -23.78 0.09 8.11
N LYS A 141 -24.19 0.90 9.09
CA LYS A 141 -25.54 0.87 9.64
C LYS A 141 -26.47 1.87 8.97
N ASP A 142 -25.93 3.06 8.66
CA ASP A 142 -26.70 4.06 7.90
C ASP A 142 -26.59 3.76 6.40
N PRO A 143 -27.68 3.39 5.71
CA PRO A 143 -27.63 3.11 4.27
C PRO A 143 -27.18 4.30 3.41
N ALA A 144 -27.27 5.54 3.91
CA ALA A 144 -26.82 6.73 3.21
C ALA A 144 -25.29 6.87 3.22
N GLU A 145 -24.64 6.43 4.31
CA GLU A 145 -23.21 6.53 4.55
C GLU A 145 -22.47 5.20 4.30
N ALA A 146 -23.20 4.08 4.29
CA ALA A 146 -22.62 2.75 4.12
C ALA A 146 -21.88 2.60 2.79
N PRO A 147 -20.73 1.93 2.79
CA PRO A 147 -20.01 1.61 1.56
C PRO A 147 -20.90 0.84 0.58
N LYS A 148 -20.75 1.14 -0.70
CA LYS A 148 -21.43 0.45 -1.80
C LYS A 148 -20.53 -0.65 -2.38
N GLY A 149 -21.08 -1.55 -3.16
CA GLY A 149 -20.31 -2.63 -3.79
C GLY A 149 -19.13 -2.15 -4.64
N GLY A 150 -19.26 -1.00 -5.32
CA GLY A 150 -18.16 -0.36 -6.03
C GLY A 150 -16.99 0.01 -5.10
N ASN A 151 -17.28 0.45 -3.87
CA ASN A 151 -16.26 0.79 -2.88
C ASN A 151 -15.50 -0.45 -2.37
N LEU A 152 -16.16 -1.62 -2.32
CA LEU A 152 -15.51 -2.88 -1.99
C LEU A 152 -14.46 -3.24 -3.04
N LEU A 153 -14.80 -3.11 -4.32
CA LEU A 153 -13.84 -3.31 -5.41
C LEU A 153 -12.71 -2.26 -5.34
N ASP A 154 -13.05 -0.99 -5.08
CA ASP A 154 -12.05 0.08 -4.96
C ASP A 154 -11.11 -0.15 -3.77
N LEU A 155 -11.61 -0.66 -2.64
CA LEU A 155 -10.77 -1.04 -1.49
C LEU A 155 -9.71 -2.06 -1.88
N SER A 156 -10.06 -3.07 -2.70
CA SER A 156 -9.14 -4.16 -3.05
C SER A 156 -7.86 -3.71 -3.76
N PHE A 157 -7.88 -2.58 -4.44
CA PHE A 157 -6.69 -2.03 -5.09
C PHE A 157 -6.26 -0.66 -4.53
N GLY A 158 -6.88 -0.21 -3.41
CA GLY A 158 -6.42 0.91 -2.62
C GLY A 158 -7.01 2.27 -2.98
N GLN A 159 -8.19 2.33 -3.61
CA GLN A 159 -8.87 3.60 -3.95
C GLN A 159 -10.05 3.94 -3.02
N TYR A 160 -10.10 3.41 -1.81
CA TYR A 160 -11.22 3.68 -0.91
C TYR A 160 -10.80 4.18 0.47
N ASP A 161 -10.01 3.40 1.22
CA ASP A 161 -9.46 3.83 2.50
C ASP A 161 -8.21 4.70 2.30
N ASN A 162 -7.87 5.54 3.30
CA ASN A 162 -6.70 6.40 3.25
C ASN A 162 -5.74 6.09 4.39
N TYR A 163 -4.45 5.97 4.07
CA TYR A 163 -3.39 5.62 5.01
C TYR A 163 -2.39 6.76 5.15
N THR A 164 -1.68 6.77 6.28
CA THR A 164 -0.62 7.75 6.52
C THR A 164 0.71 7.27 5.91
N PRO A 165 1.64 8.17 5.57
CA PRO A 165 2.98 7.77 5.12
C PRO A 165 3.68 6.82 6.08
N LEU A 166 3.50 7.00 7.40
CA LEU A 166 4.08 6.12 8.42
C LEU A 166 3.50 4.70 8.37
N GLN A 167 2.18 4.58 8.16
CA GLN A 167 1.54 3.27 7.97
C GLN A 167 2.07 2.57 6.71
N LEU A 168 2.28 3.31 5.62
CA LEU A 168 2.84 2.77 4.39
C LEU A 168 4.31 2.36 4.53
N ALA A 169 5.10 3.13 5.30
CA ALA A 169 6.47 2.75 5.62
C ALA A 169 6.50 1.47 6.49
N GLN A 170 5.62 1.34 7.50
CA GLN A 170 5.49 0.13 8.29
C GLN A 170 5.02 -1.06 7.44
N TYR A 171 4.08 -0.85 6.52
CA TYR A 171 3.62 -1.87 5.59
C TYR A 171 4.76 -2.44 4.74
N VAL A 172 5.52 -1.59 4.05
CA VAL A 172 6.61 -2.08 3.20
C VAL A 172 7.76 -2.66 4.02
N SER A 173 8.04 -2.12 5.21
CA SER A 173 8.98 -2.71 6.18
C SER A 173 8.55 -4.11 6.61
N THR A 174 7.26 -4.34 6.82
CA THR A 174 6.72 -5.67 7.16
C THR A 174 6.88 -6.66 6.02
N VAL A 175 6.64 -6.25 4.76
CA VAL A 175 6.91 -7.08 3.57
C VAL A 175 8.41 -7.42 3.49
N ALA A 176 9.29 -6.43 3.63
CA ALA A 176 10.74 -6.60 3.61
C ALA A 176 11.24 -7.54 4.72
N ASN A 177 10.63 -7.48 5.90
CA ASN A 177 11.00 -8.24 7.08
C ASN A 177 10.25 -9.59 7.20
N ASN A 178 10.05 -10.28 6.10
CA ASN A 178 9.42 -11.62 6.03
C ASN A 178 8.06 -11.70 6.76
N GLY A 179 7.28 -10.63 6.68
CA GLY A 179 5.96 -10.54 7.31
C GLY A 179 5.99 -10.21 8.80
N ILE A 180 7.15 -9.93 9.38
CA ILE A 180 7.27 -9.55 10.80
C ILE A 180 7.07 -8.04 10.93
N ARG A 181 5.97 -7.62 11.55
CA ARG A 181 5.65 -6.22 11.83
C ARG A 181 6.26 -5.78 13.15
N VAL A 182 7.11 -4.75 13.09
CA VAL A 182 7.80 -4.16 14.24
C VAL A 182 7.20 -2.81 14.59
N GLN A 183 7.14 -2.48 15.88
CA GLN A 183 6.72 -1.18 16.36
C GLN A 183 7.78 -0.13 15.97
N PRO A 184 7.42 0.92 15.21
CA PRO A 184 8.35 2.02 14.96
C PRO A 184 8.60 2.81 16.24
N HIS A 185 9.82 3.31 16.43
CA HIS A 185 10.17 4.20 17.53
C HIS A 185 11.22 5.22 17.07
N VAL A 186 11.24 6.38 17.67
CA VAL A 186 12.22 7.44 17.45
C VAL A 186 13.16 7.60 18.64
N VAL A 187 12.80 7.04 19.79
CA VAL A 187 13.66 7.01 20.98
C VAL A 187 14.50 5.77 20.93
N GLU A 188 15.81 5.92 20.75
CA GLU A 188 16.78 4.83 20.75
C GLU A 188 17.19 4.43 22.18
N GLY A 189 17.34 5.42 23.08
CA GLY A 189 17.74 5.17 24.44
C GLY A 189 17.54 6.36 25.36
N ILE A 190 17.57 6.10 26.66
CA ILE A 190 17.53 7.09 27.71
C ILE A 190 18.89 7.07 28.41
N TYR A 191 19.53 8.23 28.49
CA TYR A 191 20.85 8.38 29.06
C TYR A 191 20.80 9.26 30.34
N GLY A 192 21.64 8.97 31.30
CA GLY A 192 21.91 9.89 32.40
C GLY A 192 22.81 11.04 31.97
N ASN A 193 23.00 12.02 32.83
CA ASN A 193 24.02 13.04 32.65
C ASN A 193 25.33 12.58 33.31
N ASP A 194 26.47 12.95 32.73
CA ASP A 194 27.77 12.87 33.40
C ASP A 194 27.97 14.06 34.34
N GLU A 195 29.14 14.12 34.98
CA GLU A 195 29.50 15.19 35.94
C GLU A 195 29.58 16.59 35.25
N ASN A 196 29.70 16.66 33.95
CA ASN A 196 29.77 17.88 33.15
C ASN A 196 28.43 18.22 32.45
N GLY A 197 27.36 17.44 32.67
CA GLY A 197 26.07 17.62 32.04
C GLY A 197 26.00 17.10 30.61
N ALA A 198 27.02 16.40 30.12
CA ALA A 198 27.02 15.74 28.81
C ALA A 198 26.32 14.37 28.90
N LEU A 199 26.19 13.69 27.75
CA LEU A 199 25.56 12.38 27.63
C LEU A 199 26.36 11.35 28.47
N GLY A 200 25.76 10.83 29.54
CA GLY A 200 26.33 9.88 30.44
C GLY A 200 26.03 8.42 30.10
N LYS A 201 25.94 7.56 31.11
CA LYS A 201 25.64 6.14 30.93
C LYS A 201 24.22 5.95 30.42
N ILE A 202 24.03 4.93 29.55
CA ILE A 202 22.73 4.49 29.17
C ILE A 202 21.95 3.97 30.38
N LEU A 203 20.76 4.49 30.62
CA LEU A 203 19.84 4.09 31.68
C LEU A 203 18.82 3.08 31.18
N LYS A 204 18.41 3.21 29.93
CA LYS A 204 17.48 2.33 29.28
C LYS A 204 17.70 2.35 27.76
N GLU A 205 17.90 1.21 27.17
CA GLU A 205 17.87 0.99 25.73
C GLU A 205 16.46 0.60 25.29
N ILE A 206 16.04 1.06 24.11
CA ILE A 206 14.72 0.70 23.56
C ILE A 206 14.94 -0.40 22.54
N GLU A 207 14.55 -1.59 22.91
CA GLU A 207 14.64 -2.78 22.07
C GLU A 207 13.53 -2.83 21.01
N PRO A 208 13.81 -3.35 19.81
CA PRO A 208 12.80 -3.58 18.79
C PRO A 208 11.66 -4.47 19.32
N LYS A 209 10.41 -4.04 19.14
CA LYS A 209 9.22 -4.77 19.59
C LYS A 209 8.45 -5.32 18.41
N VAL A 210 8.37 -6.63 18.30
CA VAL A 210 7.50 -7.32 17.34
C VAL A 210 6.04 -7.14 17.77
N LEU A 211 5.18 -6.68 16.85
CA LEU A 211 3.75 -6.51 17.05
C LEU A 211 2.97 -7.74 16.62
N ASN A 212 3.27 -8.27 15.43
CA ASN A 212 2.71 -9.52 14.91
C ASN A 212 3.58 -10.07 13.76
N LYS A 213 3.29 -11.29 13.34
CA LYS A 213 3.71 -11.86 12.06
C LYS A 213 2.45 -12.01 11.19
N VAL A 214 2.52 -11.61 9.92
CA VAL A 214 1.44 -11.77 8.94
C VAL A 214 1.11 -13.26 8.80
N ASN A 215 -0.18 -13.59 8.78
CA ASN A 215 -0.66 -14.97 8.88
C ASN A 215 -0.73 -15.67 7.51
N ILE A 216 0.39 -15.69 6.80
CA ILE A 216 0.57 -16.44 5.55
C ILE A 216 1.90 -17.20 5.58
N SER A 217 2.09 -18.14 4.65
CA SER A 217 3.31 -18.95 4.59
C SER A 217 4.52 -18.15 4.12
N GLU A 218 5.73 -18.68 4.38
CA GLU A 218 6.98 -18.07 3.90
C GLU A 218 7.03 -18.03 2.37
N ASP A 219 6.53 -19.06 1.68
CA ASP A 219 6.44 -19.08 0.22
C ASP A 219 5.52 -17.95 -0.29
N GLN A 220 4.39 -17.69 0.40
CA GLN A 220 3.47 -16.61 0.04
C GLN A 220 4.08 -15.24 0.28
N ILE A 221 4.81 -15.04 1.39
CA ILE A 221 5.61 -13.81 1.59
C ILE A 221 6.65 -13.66 0.48
N GLY A 222 7.34 -14.73 0.11
CA GLY A 222 8.32 -14.73 -0.99
C GLY A 222 7.71 -14.28 -2.33
N ILE A 223 6.47 -14.70 -2.63
CA ILE A 223 5.71 -14.24 -3.81
C ILE A 223 5.46 -12.72 -3.75
N LEU A 224 5.05 -12.19 -2.59
CA LEU A 224 4.87 -10.75 -2.42
C LEU A 224 6.17 -9.99 -2.62
N GLN A 225 7.26 -10.44 -2.00
CA GLN A 225 8.60 -9.84 -2.13
C GLN A 225 9.09 -9.89 -3.58
N GLN A 226 8.94 -11.03 -4.28
CA GLN A 226 9.31 -11.16 -5.68
C GLN A 226 8.49 -10.23 -6.57
N GLY A 227 7.19 -10.09 -6.32
CA GLY A 227 6.36 -9.12 -7.02
C GLY A 227 6.86 -7.69 -6.86
N PHE A 228 7.25 -7.28 -5.63
CA PHE A 228 7.85 -5.97 -5.35
C PHE A 228 9.22 -5.79 -6.04
N TYR A 229 10.05 -6.83 -6.07
CA TYR A 229 11.31 -6.82 -6.80
C TYR A 229 11.08 -6.60 -8.30
N ASN A 230 10.13 -7.30 -8.89
CA ASN A 230 9.80 -7.22 -10.31
C ASN A 230 9.26 -5.84 -10.73
N VAL A 231 8.60 -5.10 -9.82
CA VAL A 231 8.16 -3.70 -10.06
C VAL A 231 9.33 -2.80 -10.51
N VAL A 232 10.55 -3.07 -10.05
CA VAL A 232 11.77 -2.30 -10.38
C VAL A 232 12.62 -3.04 -11.41
N ASN A 233 12.80 -4.35 -11.25
CA ASN A 233 13.81 -5.14 -11.97
C ASN A 233 13.23 -6.01 -13.08
N GLY A 234 11.91 -6.05 -13.22
CA GLY A 234 11.22 -6.75 -14.30
C GLY A 234 11.64 -6.25 -15.68
N THR A 235 11.46 -7.09 -16.68
CA THR A 235 11.83 -6.80 -18.09
C THR A 235 10.62 -6.59 -18.99
N SER A 236 9.43 -6.66 -18.42
CA SER A 236 8.19 -6.43 -19.14
C SER A 236 7.99 -4.94 -19.47
N GLN A 237 7.35 -4.66 -20.60
CA GLN A 237 6.88 -3.30 -20.93
C GLN A 237 5.84 -2.76 -19.93
N PHE A 238 5.26 -3.63 -19.09
CA PHE A 238 4.27 -3.28 -18.07
C PHE A 238 4.89 -3.11 -16.67
N THR A 239 6.21 -3.30 -16.52
CA THR A 239 6.95 -3.01 -15.29
C THR A 239 6.77 -1.54 -14.90
N THR A 240 6.35 -1.28 -13.63
CA THR A 240 5.81 0.04 -13.28
C THR A 240 6.82 1.03 -12.72
N ALA A 241 7.99 0.58 -12.24
CA ALA A 241 9.03 1.48 -11.71
C ALA A 241 10.47 1.15 -12.16
N PRO A 242 10.75 0.93 -13.46
CA PRO A 242 12.11 0.64 -13.92
C PRO A 242 13.09 1.81 -13.69
N GLY A 243 12.57 3.03 -13.49
CA GLY A 243 13.40 4.21 -13.17
C GLY A 243 14.08 4.17 -11.80
N LEU A 244 13.58 3.32 -10.88
CA LEU A 244 14.22 3.08 -9.57
C LEU A 244 15.45 2.19 -9.64
N LYS A 245 15.70 1.49 -10.74
CA LYS A 245 16.82 0.56 -10.84
C LYS A 245 18.13 1.25 -10.49
N SER A 246 18.92 0.62 -9.63
CA SER A 246 20.25 1.07 -9.22
C SER A 246 21.29 0.02 -9.62
N ASP A 247 22.45 0.48 -10.02
CA ASP A 247 23.60 -0.41 -10.30
C ASP A 247 24.39 -0.73 -9.01
N LYS A 248 24.05 -0.08 -7.89
CA LYS A 248 24.78 -0.19 -6.62
C LYS A 248 24.17 -1.25 -5.69
N PHE A 249 22.85 -1.42 -5.72
CA PHE A 249 22.09 -2.36 -4.89
C PHE A 249 20.71 -2.62 -5.50
N SER A 250 20.10 -3.72 -5.11
CA SER A 250 18.75 -4.08 -5.55
C SER A 250 17.66 -3.35 -4.75
N ILE A 251 16.65 -2.87 -5.46
CA ILE A 251 15.48 -2.18 -4.86
C ILE A 251 14.24 -2.99 -5.19
N ALA A 252 13.37 -3.16 -4.19
CA ALA A 252 12.02 -3.66 -4.36
C ALA A 252 11.02 -2.56 -4.00
N ALA A 253 9.95 -2.42 -4.78
CA ALA A 253 9.01 -1.30 -4.63
C ALA A 253 7.58 -1.66 -5.03
N LYS A 254 6.64 -0.78 -4.68
CA LYS A 254 5.29 -0.76 -5.25
C LYS A 254 4.87 0.68 -5.52
N THR A 255 4.43 0.95 -6.74
CA THR A 255 3.88 2.24 -7.14
C THR A 255 2.37 2.30 -6.91
N GLY A 256 1.87 3.50 -6.70
CA GLY A 256 0.44 3.79 -6.63
C GLY A 256 0.13 5.16 -7.20
N THR A 257 -0.79 5.21 -8.16
CA THR A 257 -1.31 6.43 -8.75
C THR A 257 -2.81 6.45 -8.62
N ALA A 258 -3.36 7.44 -7.93
CA ALA A 258 -4.79 7.60 -7.76
C ALA A 258 -5.25 8.98 -8.27
N GLU A 259 -6.24 8.98 -9.16
CA GLU A 259 -6.92 10.22 -9.53
C GLU A 259 -7.65 10.80 -8.31
N THR A 260 -7.55 12.11 -8.13
CA THR A 260 -8.18 12.85 -7.05
C THR A 260 -8.60 14.23 -7.52
N GLN A 261 -9.20 14.99 -6.65
CA GLN A 261 -9.60 16.37 -6.92
C GLN A 261 -9.06 17.31 -5.86
N ALA A 262 -8.65 18.50 -6.27
CA ALA A 262 -8.28 19.57 -5.38
C ALA A 262 -9.09 20.83 -5.74
N THR A 263 -9.54 21.55 -4.72
CA THR A 263 -10.23 22.83 -4.92
C THR A 263 -9.24 23.95 -4.64
N ASP A 264 -9.07 24.87 -5.58
CA ASP A 264 -8.19 26.03 -5.43
C ASP A 264 -8.80 27.10 -4.52
N ALA A 265 -8.04 28.18 -4.27
CA ALA A 265 -8.48 29.30 -3.43
C ALA A 265 -9.70 30.05 -3.99
N ASN A 266 -10.00 29.91 -5.28
CA ASN A 266 -11.16 30.50 -5.95
C ASN A 266 -12.38 29.59 -5.97
N GLY A 267 -12.28 28.38 -5.38
CA GLY A 267 -13.36 27.39 -5.37
C GLY A 267 -13.45 26.53 -6.65
N VAL A 268 -12.46 26.61 -7.53
CA VAL A 268 -12.44 25.81 -8.77
C VAL A 268 -11.87 24.43 -8.45
N VAL A 269 -12.60 23.39 -8.90
CA VAL A 269 -12.18 21.99 -8.73
C VAL A 269 -11.27 21.59 -9.90
N HIS A 270 -10.08 21.11 -9.57
CA HIS A 270 -9.10 20.59 -10.51
C HIS A 270 -8.96 19.08 -10.34
N THR A 271 -8.89 18.35 -11.44
CA THR A 271 -8.46 16.95 -11.41
C THR A 271 -6.96 16.92 -11.14
N THR A 272 -6.55 16.17 -10.15
CA THR A 272 -5.16 16.01 -9.71
C THR A 272 -4.84 14.54 -9.52
N VAL A 273 -3.58 14.22 -9.26
CA VAL A 273 -3.11 12.84 -9.06
C VAL A 273 -2.37 12.74 -7.72
N ASN A 274 -2.68 11.72 -6.96
CA ASN A 274 -1.82 11.30 -5.86
C ASN A 274 -0.81 10.28 -6.40
N SER A 275 0.48 10.60 -6.27
CA SER A 275 1.56 9.74 -6.71
C SER A 275 2.30 9.20 -5.51
N ASN A 276 2.13 7.89 -5.26
CA ASN A 276 2.63 7.22 -4.07
C ASN A 276 3.62 6.13 -4.46
N LEU A 277 4.58 5.88 -3.59
CA LEU A 277 5.54 4.81 -3.76
C LEU A 277 5.97 4.31 -2.39
N VAL A 278 6.10 2.98 -2.27
CA VAL A 278 6.78 2.33 -1.16
C VAL A 278 7.92 1.50 -1.70
N ALA A 279 9.06 1.49 -0.99
CA ALA A 279 10.23 0.73 -1.42
C ALA A 279 11.06 0.28 -0.23
N TYR A 280 11.88 -0.74 -0.44
CA TYR A 280 12.91 -1.16 0.49
C TYR A 280 14.18 -1.60 -0.25
N ALA A 281 15.31 -1.52 0.42
CA ALA A 281 16.61 -1.87 -0.12
C ALA A 281 17.60 -2.29 0.98
N PRO A 282 18.64 -3.12 0.64
CA PRO A 282 18.69 -4.00 -0.53
C PRO A 282 17.59 -5.07 -0.50
N TYR A 283 17.19 -5.60 -1.65
CA TYR A 283 16.17 -6.66 -1.70
C TYR A 283 16.58 -7.92 -0.94
N GLU A 284 17.82 -8.35 -1.09
CA GLU A 284 18.34 -9.60 -0.50
C GLU A 284 18.55 -9.51 1.01
N ASN A 285 18.88 -8.33 1.53
CA ASN A 285 19.09 -8.06 2.95
C ASN A 285 18.59 -6.65 3.29
N PRO A 286 17.28 -6.48 3.50
CA PRO A 286 16.68 -5.16 3.69
C PRO A 286 17.23 -4.41 4.91
N GLU A 287 17.67 -3.17 4.70
CA GLU A 287 18.20 -2.28 5.73
C GLU A 287 17.36 -1.00 5.89
N ILE A 288 16.70 -0.58 4.80
CA ILE A 288 15.87 0.63 4.79
C ILE A 288 14.55 0.37 4.07
N ALA A 289 13.48 0.92 4.62
CA ALA A 289 12.16 1.00 4.00
C ALA A 289 11.71 2.46 3.93
N ILE A 290 11.09 2.84 2.81
CA ILE A 290 10.65 4.21 2.56
C ILE A 290 9.22 4.24 2.01
N SER A 291 8.46 5.27 2.37
CA SER A 291 7.23 5.67 1.68
C SER A 291 7.35 7.10 1.18
N VAL A 292 6.98 7.32 -0.08
CA VAL A 292 6.88 8.65 -0.69
C VAL A 292 5.42 8.88 -1.07
N VAL A 293 4.84 9.96 -0.55
CA VAL A 293 3.44 10.32 -0.78
C VAL A 293 3.39 11.75 -1.31
N LEU A 294 2.98 11.89 -2.56
CA LEU A 294 2.88 13.19 -3.25
C LEU A 294 1.41 13.43 -3.63
N PRO A 295 0.65 14.13 -2.78
CA PRO A 295 -0.76 14.40 -3.05
C PRO A 295 -0.93 15.56 -4.01
N HIS A 296 -2.01 15.50 -4.80
CA HIS A 296 -2.50 16.59 -5.64
C HIS A 296 -1.49 17.14 -6.64
N LEU A 297 -0.73 16.25 -7.31
CA LEU A 297 0.08 16.65 -8.45
C LEU A 297 -0.81 17.00 -9.64
N ASN A 298 -0.38 17.96 -10.44
CA ASN A 298 -1.06 18.31 -11.70
C ASN A 298 -0.87 17.24 -12.77
N ASP A 299 0.29 16.59 -12.77
CA ASP A 299 0.61 15.45 -13.63
C ASP A 299 1.63 14.52 -12.95
N GLU A 300 1.88 13.37 -13.54
CA GLU A 300 2.79 12.33 -13.05
C GLU A 300 3.87 11.95 -14.10
N GLU A 301 3.97 12.68 -15.19
CA GLU A 301 4.86 12.31 -16.31
C GLU A 301 6.33 12.21 -15.88
N SER A 302 6.78 13.12 -15.00
CA SER A 302 8.15 13.15 -14.47
C SER A 302 8.45 12.09 -13.40
N LYS A 303 7.43 11.35 -12.92
CA LYS A 303 7.53 10.33 -11.86
C LYS A 303 8.36 10.77 -10.65
N PRO A 304 8.02 11.91 -10.01
CA PRO A 304 8.85 12.50 -8.95
C PRO A 304 8.96 11.60 -7.71
N ASN A 305 7.97 10.74 -7.45
CA ASN A 305 8.01 9.75 -6.39
C ASN A 305 9.17 8.74 -6.56
N GLN A 306 9.46 8.32 -7.79
CA GLN A 306 10.58 7.41 -8.09
C GLN A 306 11.92 8.13 -7.92
N THR A 307 12.04 9.37 -8.40
CA THR A 307 13.26 10.18 -8.24
C THR A 307 13.60 10.40 -6.77
N ILE A 308 12.62 10.86 -5.97
CA ILE A 308 12.81 11.09 -4.53
C ILE A 308 13.22 9.79 -3.82
N ALA A 309 12.50 8.69 -4.08
CA ALA A 309 12.82 7.43 -3.44
C ALA A 309 14.24 6.95 -3.77
N LYS A 310 14.64 7.03 -5.04
CA LYS A 310 15.99 6.62 -5.49
C LYS A 310 17.07 7.44 -4.82
N GLU A 311 16.95 8.77 -4.83
CA GLU A 311 17.93 9.67 -4.21
C GLU A 311 18.08 9.41 -2.71
N VAL A 312 16.96 9.21 -1.98
CA VAL A 312 17.00 8.92 -0.54
C VAL A 312 17.66 7.56 -0.26
N LEU A 313 17.29 6.52 -1.03
CA LEU A 313 17.89 5.18 -0.86
C LEU A 313 19.39 5.18 -1.18
N GLU A 314 19.81 5.85 -2.24
CA GLU A 314 21.23 5.97 -2.61
C GLU A 314 22.01 6.77 -1.55
N ALA A 315 21.48 7.88 -1.08
CA ALA A 315 22.10 8.67 -0.01
C ALA A 315 22.25 7.86 1.29
N TYR A 316 21.22 7.11 1.69
CA TYR A 316 21.31 6.22 2.85
C TYR A 316 22.45 5.21 2.71
N MET A 317 22.52 4.51 1.58
CA MET A 317 23.57 3.52 1.34
C MET A 317 24.97 4.13 1.31
N GLU A 318 25.13 5.35 0.80
CA GLU A 318 26.41 6.07 0.82
C GLU A 318 26.83 6.52 2.23
N MET A 319 25.87 6.88 3.08
CA MET A 319 26.17 7.33 4.46
C MET A 319 26.47 6.19 5.40
N TYR A 320 25.79 5.05 5.28
CA TYR A 320 25.82 3.96 6.27
C TYR A 320 26.57 2.71 5.81
N LYS A 321 26.83 2.55 4.51
CA LYS A 321 27.70 1.48 3.97
C LYS A 321 29.07 2.06 3.59
N LYS A 322 29.90 2.31 4.59
CA LYS A 322 31.33 2.57 4.37
C LYS A 322 32.14 1.29 4.53
#